data_43795ab287014598b0890b506117d4a2
#
_entry.id   43795ab287014598b0890b506117d4a2
#
_cell.length_a   1.000
_cell.length_b   1.000
_cell.length_c   1.000
_cell.angle_alpha   90.00
_cell.angle_beta   90.00
_cell.angle_gamma   90.00
#
_symmetry.space_group_name_H-M   'P 1'
#
loop_
_entity.id
_entity.type
_entity.pdbx_description
1 polymer ?
#
loop_
_entity_poly.entity_id
_entity_poly.type
_entity_poly.pdbx_seq_one_letter_code
_entity_poly.pdbx_strand_id
1 'polypeptide(L)'
;MAEILAVTFPFFALVLAGYLATRWRWLTIESIPGLNTFVLYFALPCLLYRFGSSTPIAQLLDVPLFLMYLFCALLLVGFVVMVTRNQRIGWNDASFGALVAAFPNTGFMGVPLLVALLGAASAGPAIVSIVVDLLFTSSMCIALSRLDGADEHGAGKAARQALKGVLVNPMPWAIVLGAISSAQQIKWPAPVDKTLGLLADAASPVALFTIGAVLARSALRAQSSDSGTLPKAMPLRDYVPIAFIKLLLHPVLVLLVGTAAMQWGVRIDPFALMVVTLVAALPSASNVALLSERFGADTGRIARIILLSTAAAFLTFSGFVAVLRG
;
A
#
# COMPACT_ATOMS: atom_id res chain seq x y z
N MET A 1 2.53 12.96 -21.68
CA MET A 1 1.39 13.19 -20.76
C MET A 1 0.13 12.46 -21.20
N ALA A 2 -0.37 12.61 -22.44
CA ALA A 2 -1.59 11.91 -22.88
C ALA A 2 -1.51 10.38 -22.77
N GLU A 3 -0.41 9.77 -23.17
CA GLU A 3 -0.17 8.33 -23.04
C GLU A 3 -0.15 7.86 -21.59
N ILE A 4 0.49 8.63 -20.69
CA ILE A 4 0.52 8.31 -19.26
C ILE A 4 -0.90 8.33 -18.68
N LEU A 5 -1.66 9.38 -19.01
CA LEU A 5 -3.05 9.50 -18.58
C LEU A 5 -3.93 8.37 -19.15
N ALA A 6 -3.71 7.96 -20.41
CA ALA A 6 -4.42 6.84 -21.01
C ALA A 6 -4.19 5.52 -20.27
N VAL A 7 -2.96 5.27 -19.78
CA VAL A 7 -2.65 4.06 -19.00
C VAL A 7 -3.13 4.18 -17.55
N THR A 8 -3.05 5.36 -16.92
CA THR A 8 -3.44 5.54 -15.51
C THR A 8 -4.95 5.68 -15.33
N PHE A 9 -5.65 6.27 -16.29
CA PHE A 9 -7.09 6.54 -16.22
C PHE A 9 -7.95 5.32 -15.87
N PRO A 10 -7.78 4.13 -16.51
CA PRO A 10 -8.61 2.96 -16.17
C PRO A 10 -8.53 2.57 -14.70
N PHE A 11 -7.36 2.69 -14.07
CA PHE A 11 -7.17 2.36 -12.66
C PHE A 11 -7.97 3.29 -11.74
N PHE A 12 -7.89 4.59 -11.98
CA PHE A 12 -8.66 5.57 -11.21
C PHE A 12 -10.15 5.56 -11.55
N ALA A 13 -10.53 5.25 -12.79
CA ALA A 13 -11.91 5.08 -13.21
C ALA A 13 -12.59 3.91 -12.47
N LEU A 14 -11.88 2.80 -12.26
CA LEU A 14 -12.39 1.67 -11.46
C LEU A 14 -12.60 2.05 -9.99
N VAL A 15 -11.69 2.83 -9.39
CA VAL A 15 -11.89 3.37 -8.05
C VAL A 15 -13.13 4.28 -8.00
N LEU A 16 -13.27 5.18 -8.97
CA LEU A 16 -14.43 6.05 -9.08
C LEU A 16 -15.73 5.25 -9.28
N ALA A 17 -15.72 4.22 -10.12
CA ALA A 17 -16.88 3.35 -10.34
C ALA A 17 -17.33 2.66 -9.05
N GLY A 18 -16.40 2.10 -8.27
CA GLY A 18 -16.71 1.49 -6.96
C GLY A 18 -17.24 2.51 -5.96
N TYR A 19 -16.68 3.72 -5.95
CA TYR A 19 -17.17 4.82 -5.11
C TYR A 19 -18.61 5.20 -5.47
N LEU A 20 -18.90 5.41 -6.74
CA LEU A 20 -20.23 5.79 -7.22
C LEU A 20 -21.25 4.67 -7.03
N ALA A 21 -20.89 3.41 -7.31
CA ALA A 21 -21.77 2.26 -7.10
C ALA A 21 -22.23 2.15 -5.64
N THR A 22 -21.34 2.39 -4.68
CA THR A 22 -21.69 2.40 -3.26
C THR A 22 -22.46 3.67 -2.87
N ARG A 23 -22.10 4.82 -3.42
CA ARG A 23 -22.76 6.10 -3.16
C ARG A 23 -24.21 6.10 -3.64
N TRP A 24 -24.48 5.48 -4.79
CA TRP A 24 -25.82 5.32 -5.37
C TRP A 24 -26.57 4.09 -4.87
N ARG A 25 -25.99 3.35 -3.89
CA ARG A 25 -26.58 2.14 -3.29
C ARG A 25 -26.81 0.97 -4.28
N TRP A 26 -26.11 0.95 -5.41
CA TRP A 26 -26.08 -0.22 -6.30
C TRP A 26 -25.27 -1.36 -5.66
N LEU A 27 -24.20 -1.01 -4.94
CA LEU A 27 -23.47 -1.91 -4.09
C LEU A 27 -23.80 -1.62 -2.62
N THR A 28 -24.26 -2.61 -1.88
CA THR A 28 -24.58 -2.47 -0.47
C THR A 28 -23.31 -2.43 0.38
N ILE A 29 -23.37 -1.74 1.51
CA ILE A 29 -22.21 -1.62 2.42
C ILE A 29 -21.78 -2.99 2.96
N GLU A 30 -22.75 -3.90 3.15
CA GLU A 30 -22.56 -5.26 3.64
C GLU A 30 -21.81 -6.16 2.64
N SER A 31 -21.83 -5.84 1.35
CA SER A 31 -21.11 -6.59 0.31
C SER A 31 -19.61 -6.29 0.27
N ILE A 32 -19.18 -5.14 0.81
CA ILE A 32 -17.77 -4.69 0.75
C ILE A 32 -16.81 -5.68 1.45
N PRO A 33 -17.12 -6.22 2.66
CA PRO A 33 -16.27 -7.24 3.28
C PRO A 33 -16.09 -8.50 2.42
N GLY A 34 -17.13 -8.92 1.70
CA GLY A 34 -17.05 -10.07 0.79
C GLY A 34 -16.08 -9.81 -0.37
N LEU A 35 -16.16 -8.63 -1.01
CA LEU A 35 -15.21 -8.23 -2.05
C LEU A 35 -13.77 -8.16 -1.51
N ASN A 36 -13.55 -7.59 -0.32
CA ASN A 36 -12.23 -7.58 0.32
C ASN A 36 -11.71 -9.00 0.57
N THR A 37 -12.56 -9.90 1.05
CA THR A 37 -12.20 -11.31 1.29
C THR A 37 -11.79 -11.99 -0.01
N PHE A 38 -12.56 -11.82 -1.08
CA PHE A 38 -12.23 -12.36 -2.39
C PHE A 38 -10.86 -11.87 -2.88
N VAL A 39 -10.62 -10.56 -2.79
CA VAL A 39 -9.35 -9.98 -3.23
C VAL A 39 -8.18 -10.48 -2.39
N LEU A 40 -8.30 -10.43 -1.05
CA LEU A 40 -7.18 -10.71 -0.14
C LEU A 40 -6.78 -12.19 -0.09
N TYR A 41 -7.76 -13.10 -0.20
CA TYR A 41 -7.51 -14.53 0.02
C TYR A 41 -7.53 -15.38 -1.25
N PHE A 42 -8.04 -14.86 -2.36
CA PHE A 42 -8.11 -15.60 -3.63
C PHE A 42 -7.38 -14.88 -4.75
N ALA A 43 -7.79 -13.68 -5.13
CA ALA A 43 -7.30 -13.03 -6.33
C ALA A 43 -5.85 -12.51 -6.18
N LEU A 44 -5.56 -11.79 -5.10
CA LEU A 44 -4.25 -11.19 -4.87
C LEU A 44 -3.14 -12.24 -4.62
N PRO A 45 -3.36 -13.31 -3.83
CA PRO A 45 -2.37 -14.39 -3.74
C PRO A 45 -2.03 -15.01 -5.09
N CYS A 46 -3.03 -15.24 -5.96
CA CYS A 46 -2.77 -15.75 -7.32
C CYS A 46 -1.95 -14.76 -8.17
N LEU A 47 -2.25 -13.47 -8.07
CA LEU A 47 -1.48 -12.42 -8.75
C LEU A 47 -0.03 -12.37 -8.26
N LEU A 48 0.20 -12.37 -6.95
CA LEU A 48 1.53 -12.33 -6.35
C LEU A 48 2.32 -13.62 -6.63
N TYR A 49 1.64 -14.78 -6.61
CA TYR A 49 2.23 -16.05 -7.04
C TYR A 49 2.71 -15.96 -8.51
N ARG A 50 1.86 -15.49 -9.41
CA ARG A 50 2.19 -15.34 -10.84
C ARG A 50 3.40 -14.42 -11.04
N PHE A 51 3.46 -13.28 -10.34
CA PHE A 51 4.63 -12.39 -10.41
C PHE A 51 5.87 -13.04 -9.80
N GLY A 52 5.77 -13.69 -8.64
CA GLY A 52 6.88 -14.43 -8.04
C GLY A 52 7.41 -15.54 -8.93
N SER A 53 6.53 -16.28 -9.63
CA SER A 53 6.92 -17.36 -10.53
C SER A 53 7.51 -16.88 -11.86
N SER A 54 7.17 -15.66 -12.31
CA SER A 54 7.70 -15.06 -13.53
C SER A 54 8.93 -14.17 -13.33
N THR A 55 9.27 -13.85 -12.07
CA THR A 55 10.39 -12.96 -11.73
C THR A 55 11.60 -13.78 -11.30
N PRO A 56 12.81 -13.55 -11.88
CA PRO A 56 14.03 -14.21 -11.44
C PRO A 56 14.29 -13.95 -9.95
N ILE A 57 14.70 -14.99 -9.21
CA ILE A 57 14.98 -14.90 -7.76
C ILE A 57 16.00 -13.80 -7.45
N ALA A 58 17.01 -13.61 -8.32
CA ALA A 58 18.02 -12.58 -8.14
C ALA A 58 17.43 -11.16 -8.08
N GLN A 59 16.31 -10.90 -8.77
CA GLN A 59 15.61 -9.61 -8.70
C GLN A 59 14.73 -9.47 -7.45
N LEU A 60 14.27 -10.59 -6.90
CA LEU A 60 13.50 -10.60 -5.63
C LEU A 60 14.42 -10.46 -4.41
N LEU A 61 15.71 -10.84 -4.54
CA LEU A 61 16.72 -10.79 -3.49
C LEU A 61 17.70 -9.61 -3.67
N ASP A 62 17.25 -8.49 -4.26
CA ASP A 62 18.06 -7.27 -4.37
C ASP A 62 18.26 -6.64 -2.99
N VAL A 63 19.30 -7.08 -2.28
CA VAL A 63 19.62 -6.63 -0.92
C VAL A 63 19.92 -5.12 -0.86
N PRO A 64 20.72 -4.53 -1.77
CA PRO A 64 20.93 -3.08 -1.80
C PRO A 64 19.63 -2.29 -1.92
N LEU A 65 18.76 -2.65 -2.85
CA LEU A 65 17.46 -2.01 -3.04
C LEU A 65 16.56 -2.17 -1.80
N PHE A 66 16.51 -3.39 -1.24
CA PHE A 66 15.75 -3.70 -0.04
C PHE A 66 16.19 -2.83 1.15
N LEU A 67 17.49 -2.75 1.44
CA LEU A 67 18.02 -1.97 2.56
C LEU A 67 17.81 -0.47 2.37
N MET A 68 17.99 0.03 1.14
CA MET A 68 17.74 1.42 0.80
C MET A 68 16.26 1.79 1.00
N TYR A 69 15.32 0.97 0.50
CA TYR A 69 13.90 1.24 0.64
C TYR A 69 13.45 1.10 2.11
N LEU A 70 13.95 0.11 2.84
CA LEU A 70 13.73 -0.05 4.28
C LEU A 70 14.20 1.19 5.04
N PHE A 71 15.41 1.69 4.76
CA PHE A 71 15.94 2.89 5.39
C PHE A 71 15.03 4.10 5.14
N CYS A 72 14.55 4.30 3.90
CA CYS A 72 13.59 5.36 3.56
C CYS A 72 12.27 5.20 4.36
N ALA A 73 11.74 3.99 4.45
CA ALA A 73 10.51 3.72 5.21
C ALA A 73 10.67 4.03 6.70
N LEU A 74 11.79 3.63 7.31
CA LEU A 74 12.10 3.92 8.71
C LEU A 74 12.24 5.42 8.96
N LEU A 75 12.96 6.15 8.10
CA LEU A 75 13.09 7.61 8.18
C LEU A 75 11.73 8.30 8.07
N LEU A 76 10.90 7.89 7.12
CA LEU A 76 9.60 8.50 6.90
C LEU A 76 8.67 8.23 8.09
N VAL A 77 8.64 7.01 8.62
CA VAL A 77 7.84 6.67 9.80
C VAL A 77 8.29 7.49 11.00
N GLY A 78 9.60 7.56 11.27
CA GLY A 78 10.15 8.36 12.37
C GLY A 78 9.79 9.84 12.22
N PHE A 79 9.96 10.40 11.03
CA PHE A 79 9.60 11.79 10.73
C PHE A 79 8.11 12.06 10.96
N VAL A 80 7.21 11.22 10.40
CA VAL A 80 5.75 11.43 10.54
C VAL A 80 5.32 11.29 11.99
N VAL A 81 5.82 10.32 12.74
CA VAL A 81 5.54 10.20 14.18
C VAL A 81 5.97 11.45 14.93
N MET A 82 7.20 11.94 14.69
CA MET A 82 7.72 13.15 15.36
C MET A 82 6.87 14.39 15.09
N VAL A 83 6.45 14.61 13.83
CA VAL A 83 5.72 15.83 13.48
C VAL A 83 4.23 15.77 13.78
N THR A 84 3.64 14.57 13.94
CA THR A 84 2.21 14.42 14.18
C THR A 84 1.85 14.17 15.62
N ARG A 85 2.78 13.60 16.42
CA ARG A 85 2.54 13.31 17.84
C ARG A 85 2.44 14.61 18.65
N ASN A 86 1.35 14.76 19.39
CA ASN A 86 1.08 15.89 20.26
C ASN A 86 0.10 15.46 21.36
N GLN A 87 -0.36 16.40 22.22
CA GLN A 87 -1.27 16.09 23.33
C GLN A 87 -2.62 15.49 22.89
N ARG A 88 -3.02 15.66 21.60
CA ARG A 88 -4.28 15.12 21.06
C ARG A 88 -4.07 13.84 20.25
N ILE A 89 -2.88 13.69 19.65
CA ILE A 89 -2.51 12.55 18.80
C ILE A 89 -1.46 11.76 19.56
N GLY A 90 -1.87 10.67 20.21
CA GLY A 90 -1.02 9.75 20.94
C GLY A 90 -0.19 8.86 20.02
N TRP A 91 0.56 7.93 20.59
CA TRP A 91 1.41 7.01 19.83
C TRP A 91 0.61 6.16 18.84
N ASN A 92 -0.59 5.67 19.23
CA ASN A 92 -1.42 4.86 18.37
C ASN A 92 -1.78 5.60 17.09
N ASP A 93 -2.39 6.77 17.21
CA ASP A 93 -2.82 7.55 16.05
C ASP A 93 -1.64 8.10 15.23
N ALA A 94 -0.54 8.50 15.90
CA ALA A 94 0.66 8.95 15.20
C ALA A 94 1.29 7.82 14.37
N SER A 95 1.40 6.61 14.95
CA SER A 95 1.97 5.44 14.29
C SER A 95 1.13 4.97 13.09
N PHE A 96 -0.21 4.97 13.21
CA PHE A 96 -1.07 4.67 12.06
C PHE A 96 -1.08 5.80 11.03
N GLY A 97 -0.91 7.07 11.45
CA GLY A 97 -0.62 8.19 10.56
C GLY A 97 0.68 8.00 9.78
N ALA A 98 1.73 7.50 10.43
CA ALA A 98 2.99 7.16 9.81
C ALA A 98 2.86 5.96 8.87
N LEU A 99 2.13 4.92 9.27
CA LEU A 99 1.88 3.75 8.44
C LEU A 99 1.17 4.14 7.14
N VAL A 100 0.11 4.95 7.20
CA VAL A 100 -0.61 5.38 6.00
C VAL A 100 0.23 6.31 5.11
N ALA A 101 1.20 7.02 5.67
CA ALA A 101 2.15 7.84 4.90
C ALA A 101 3.26 7.01 4.24
N ALA A 102 3.74 5.95 4.89
CA ALA A 102 4.86 5.14 4.41
C ALA A 102 4.43 3.92 3.57
N PHE A 103 3.20 3.46 3.69
CA PHE A 103 2.72 2.25 3.03
C PHE A 103 1.93 2.57 1.76
N PRO A 104 2.53 2.48 0.56
CA PRO A 104 1.86 2.69 -0.71
C PRO A 104 0.94 1.52 -1.07
N ASN A 105 -0.02 1.80 -1.93
CA ASN A 105 -0.95 0.78 -2.45
C ASN A 105 -0.32 -0.07 -3.56
N THR A 106 0.85 -0.67 -3.26
CA THR A 106 1.67 -1.39 -4.22
C THR A 106 0.99 -2.66 -4.70
N GLY A 107 0.41 -3.45 -3.78
CA GLY A 107 -0.16 -4.75 -4.12
C GLY A 107 -1.41 -4.66 -5.01
N PHE A 108 -2.34 -3.75 -4.68
CA PHE A 108 -3.59 -3.65 -5.42
C PHE A 108 -3.50 -2.77 -6.68
N MET A 109 -2.74 -1.69 -6.63
CA MET A 109 -2.64 -0.72 -7.70
C MET A 109 -1.25 -0.69 -8.33
N GLY A 110 -0.19 -0.71 -7.51
CA GLY A 110 1.16 -0.43 -7.96
C GLY A 110 1.69 -1.46 -8.94
N VAL A 111 1.71 -2.75 -8.56
CA VAL A 111 2.27 -3.78 -9.44
C VAL A 111 1.57 -3.84 -10.79
N PRO A 112 0.21 -3.92 -10.87
CA PRO A 112 -0.47 -3.90 -12.17
C PRO A 112 -0.21 -2.63 -12.98
N LEU A 113 -0.22 -1.47 -12.33
CA LEU A 113 -0.02 -0.18 -13.00
C LEU A 113 1.41 -0.04 -13.53
N LEU A 114 2.41 -0.42 -12.70
CA LEU A 114 3.81 -0.33 -13.11
C LEU A 114 4.15 -1.33 -14.21
N VAL A 115 3.59 -2.54 -14.15
CA VAL A 115 3.74 -3.51 -15.25
C VAL A 115 3.12 -2.98 -16.54
N ALA A 116 1.96 -2.34 -16.48
CA ALA A 116 1.34 -1.72 -17.65
C ALA A 116 2.15 -0.54 -18.21
N LEU A 117 2.81 0.25 -17.33
CA LEU A 117 3.59 1.42 -17.72
C LEU A 117 5.02 1.10 -18.15
N LEU A 118 5.70 0.19 -17.45
CA LEU A 118 7.15 -0.05 -17.55
C LEU A 118 7.50 -1.48 -17.99
N GLY A 119 6.50 -2.33 -18.16
CA GLY A 119 6.69 -3.73 -18.51
C GLY A 119 6.93 -4.66 -17.30
N ALA A 120 6.99 -5.97 -17.57
CA ALA A 120 7.06 -7.02 -16.55
C ALA A 120 8.29 -6.92 -15.63
N ALA A 121 9.40 -6.34 -16.10
CA ALA A 121 10.61 -6.15 -15.30
C ALA A 121 10.40 -5.28 -14.04
N SER A 122 9.35 -4.42 -14.03
CA SER A 122 9.01 -3.59 -12.87
C SER A 122 8.42 -4.38 -11.69
N ALA A 123 7.96 -5.61 -11.92
CA ALA A 123 7.34 -6.43 -10.87
C ALA A 123 8.33 -6.78 -9.74
N GLY A 124 9.59 -7.13 -10.08
CA GLY A 124 10.62 -7.50 -9.09
C GLY A 124 10.86 -6.40 -8.04
N PRO A 125 11.30 -5.20 -8.44
CA PRO A 125 11.49 -4.09 -7.50
C PRO A 125 10.22 -3.69 -6.73
N ALA A 126 9.04 -3.75 -7.37
CA ALA A 126 7.78 -3.48 -6.68
C ALA A 126 7.47 -4.55 -5.60
N ILE A 127 7.80 -5.82 -5.83
CA ILE A 127 7.65 -6.89 -4.83
C ILE A 127 8.60 -6.66 -3.65
N VAL A 128 9.84 -6.22 -3.89
CA VAL A 128 10.78 -5.87 -2.81
C VAL A 128 10.16 -4.83 -1.87
N SER A 129 9.53 -3.79 -2.42
CA SER A 129 8.85 -2.78 -1.58
C SER A 129 7.67 -3.37 -0.79
N ILE A 130 6.88 -4.29 -1.38
CA ILE A 130 5.79 -4.99 -0.68
C ILE A 130 6.32 -5.77 0.52
N VAL A 131 7.44 -6.48 0.36
CA VAL A 131 8.06 -7.24 1.45
C VAL A 131 8.51 -6.32 2.58
N VAL A 132 9.18 -5.20 2.26
CA VAL A 132 9.57 -4.20 3.27
C VAL A 132 8.35 -3.67 4.01
N ASP A 133 7.31 -3.29 3.29
CA ASP A 133 6.12 -2.66 3.87
C ASP A 133 5.31 -3.63 4.74
N LEU A 134 5.14 -4.87 4.29
CA LEU A 134 4.40 -5.88 5.04
C LEU A 134 5.15 -6.37 6.28
N LEU A 135 6.46 -6.60 6.16
CA LEU A 135 7.23 -7.22 7.25
C LEU A 135 7.77 -6.17 8.24
N PHE A 136 8.29 -5.05 7.75
CA PHE A 136 9.03 -4.10 8.57
C PHE A 136 8.20 -2.84 8.88
N THR A 137 7.70 -2.14 7.86
CA THR A 137 6.96 -0.87 8.05
C THR A 137 5.71 -1.09 8.89
N SER A 138 4.89 -2.10 8.56
CA SER A 138 3.67 -2.41 9.31
C SER A 138 3.98 -2.88 10.73
N SER A 139 4.96 -3.78 10.89
CA SER A 139 5.33 -4.33 12.21
C SER A 139 5.86 -3.25 13.13
N MET A 140 6.71 -2.35 12.63
CA MET A 140 7.23 -1.23 13.38
C MET A 140 6.12 -0.26 13.81
N CYS A 141 5.23 0.13 12.91
CA CYS A 141 4.13 1.03 13.25
C CYS A 141 3.16 0.39 14.25
N ILE A 142 2.88 -0.91 14.15
CA ILE A 142 2.08 -1.65 15.12
C ILE A 142 2.80 -1.70 16.49
N ALA A 143 4.10 -1.91 16.52
CA ALA A 143 4.87 -1.88 17.77
C ALA A 143 4.85 -0.48 18.41
N LEU A 144 5.10 0.58 17.63
CA LEU A 144 5.04 1.97 18.10
C LEU A 144 3.65 2.36 18.60
N SER A 145 2.57 1.85 17.97
CA SER A 145 1.19 2.15 18.38
C SER A 145 0.84 1.67 19.78
N ARG A 146 1.63 0.77 20.36
CA ARG A 146 1.41 0.22 21.71
C ARG A 146 2.17 0.93 22.82
N LEU A 147 2.94 1.97 22.50
CA LEU A 147 3.74 2.69 23.49
C LEU A 147 2.92 3.55 24.46
N ASP A 148 1.67 3.91 24.12
CA ASP A 148 0.76 4.61 25.06
C ASP A 148 0.26 3.72 26.21
N GLY A 149 0.29 2.39 26.04
CA GLY A 149 -0.16 1.43 27.05
C GLY A 149 0.97 0.57 27.60
N ALA A 150 2.19 1.13 27.71
CA ALA A 150 3.39 0.40 28.07
C ALA A 150 3.41 -0.01 29.56
N ASP A 151 2.62 -0.99 29.93
CA ASP A 151 3.03 -1.95 30.95
C ASP A 151 4.22 -2.75 30.34
N GLU A 152 5.21 -3.10 31.19
CA GLU A 152 6.50 -3.68 30.80
C GLU A 152 6.45 -4.93 29.87
N HIS A 153 5.27 -5.47 29.63
CA HIS A 153 5.01 -6.64 28.78
C HIS A 153 4.41 -6.29 27.40
N GLY A 154 4.14 -5.01 27.11
CA GLY A 154 3.38 -4.58 25.92
C GLY A 154 4.12 -4.74 24.58
N ALA A 155 5.39 -4.36 24.53
CA ALA A 155 6.16 -4.34 23.27
C ALA A 155 6.43 -5.74 22.70
N GLY A 156 6.78 -6.71 23.57
CA GLY A 156 7.00 -8.11 23.15
C GLY A 156 5.71 -8.78 22.66
N LYS A 157 4.59 -8.50 23.31
CA LYS A 157 3.26 -9.02 22.90
C LYS A 157 2.81 -8.38 21.58
N ALA A 158 3.07 -7.10 21.38
CA ALA A 158 2.78 -6.40 20.12
C ALA A 158 3.66 -6.92 18.98
N ALA A 159 4.96 -7.12 19.18
CA ALA A 159 5.85 -7.71 18.19
C ALA A 159 5.42 -9.14 17.81
N ARG A 160 5.03 -9.95 18.79
CA ARG A 160 4.51 -11.31 18.54
C ARG A 160 3.18 -11.29 17.76
N GLN A 161 2.29 -10.35 18.05
CA GLN A 161 1.04 -10.18 17.31
C GLN A 161 1.28 -9.70 15.89
N ALA A 162 2.22 -8.77 15.67
CA ALA A 162 2.63 -8.32 14.35
C ALA A 162 3.21 -9.47 13.53
N LEU A 163 4.14 -10.25 14.11
CA LEU A 163 4.72 -11.42 13.46
C LEU A 163 3.65 -12.48 13.13
N LYS A 164 2.74 -12.76 14.06
CA LYS A 164 1.61 -13.67 13.80
C LYS A 164 0.72 -13.14 12.66
N GLY A 165 0.49 -11.83 12.60
CA GLY A 165 -0.28 -11.18 11.52
C GLY A 165 0.36 -11.39 10.15
N VAL A 166 1.68 -11.29 10.06
CA VAL A 166 2.46 -11.55 8.83
C VAL A 166 2.38 -13.04 8.45
N LEU A 167 2.59 -13.96 9.42
CA LEU A 167 2.59 -15.40 9.16
C LEU A 167 1.21 -15.93 8.71
N VAL A 168 0.13 -15.31 9.19
CA VAL A 168 -1.26 -15.68 8.80
C VAL A 168 -1.66 -15.03 7.47
N ASN A 169 -0.95 -13.99 7.03
CA ASN A 169 -1.26 -13.30 5.77
C ASN A 169 -0.85 -14.18 4.57
N PRO A 170 -1.75 -14.51 3.63
CA PRO A 170 -1.42 -15.35 2.49
C PRO A 170 -0.47 -14.70 1.47
N MET A 171 -0.34 -13.37 1.46
CA MET A 171 0.43 -12.64 0.45
C MET A 171 1.93 -12.95 0.46
N PRO A 172 2.65 -12.89 1.62
CA PRO A 172 4.07 -13.26 1.65
C PRO A 172 4.31 -14.70 1.19
N TRP A 173 3.44 -15.62 1.59
CA TRP A 173 3.53 -17.02 1.20
C TRP A 173 3.32 -17.23 -0.30
N ALA A 174 2.39 -16.49 -0.91
CA ALA A 174 2.17 -16.54 -2.35
C ALA A 174 3.42 -16.10 -3.13
N ILE A 175 4.11 -15.04 -2.68
CA ILE A 175 5.37 -14.60 -3.29
C ILE A 175 6.45 -15.67 -3.13
N VAL A 176 6.62 -16.24 -1.93
CA VAL A 176 7.60 -17.29 -1.66
C VAL A 176 7.33 -18.53 -2.50
N LEU A 177 6.07 -18.99 -2.57
CA LEU A 177 5.69 -20.13 -3.41
C LEU A 177 5.93 -19.85 -4.89
N GLY A 178 5.64 -18.64 -5.36
CA GLY A 178 5.98 -18.20 -6.71
C GLY A 178 7.47 -18.25 -6.98
N ALA A 179 8.29 -17.71 -6.08
CA ALA A 179 9.75 -17.73 -6.18
C ALA A 179 10.32 -19.18 -6.20
N ILE A 180 9.78 -20.07 -5.36
CA ILE A 180 10.15 -21.49 -5.37
C ILE A 180 9.76 -22.13 -6.71
N SER A 181 8.56 -21.84 -7.22
CA SER A 181 8.14 -22.37 -8.53
C SER A 181 9.04 -21.89 -9.66
N SER A 182 9.47 -20.61 -9.62
CA SER A 182 10.43 -20.05 -10.57
C SER A 182 11.78 -20.79 -10.50
N ALA A 183 12.31 -21.00 -9.29
CA ALA A 183 13.58 -21.68 -9.07
C ALA A 183 13.59 -23.13 -9.55
N GLN A 184 12.48 -23.82 -9.28
CA GLN A 184 12.34 -25.25 -9.60
C GLN A 184 11.73 -25.48 -11.00
N GLN A 185 11.45 -24.42 -11.77
CA GLN A 185 10.86 -24.52 -13.10
C GLN A 185 9.53 -25.30 -13.08
N ILE A 186 8.72 -25.16 -12.02
CA ILE A 186 7.46 -25.87 -11.85
C ILE A 186 6.47 -25.38 -12.90
N LYS A 187 5.94 -26.31 -13.70
CA LYS A 187 4.87 -26.05 -14.67
C LYS A 187 3.59 -26.75 -14.20
N TRP A 188 2.57 -25.97 -13.94
CA TRP A 188 1.25 -26.51 -13.60
C TRP A 188 0.55 -27.10 -14.83
N PRO A 189 -0.34 -28.10 -14.66
CA PRO A 189 -1.24 -28.51 -15.72
C PRO A 189 -2.05 -27.32 -16.26
N ALA A 190 -2.26 -27.25 -17.57
CA ALA A 190 -2.91 -26.12 -18.23
C ALA A 190 -4.24 -25.66 -17.60
N PRO A 191 -5.15 -26.54 -17.11
CA PRO A 191 -6.36 -26.10 -16.42
C PRO A 191 -6.10 -25.36 -15.11
N VAL A 192 -5.09 -25.81 -14.34
CA VAL A 192 -4.71 -25.17 -13.06
C VAL A 192 -4.10 -23.81 -13.31
N ASP A 193 -3.15 -23.73 -14.25
CA ASP A 193 -2.50 -22.47 -14.64
C ASP A 193 -3.53 -21.44 -15.15
N LYS A 194 -4.49 -21.87 -15.98
CA LYS A 194 -5.57 -21.03 -16.45
C LYS A 194 -6.46 -20.52 -15.31
N THR A 195 -6.78 -21.37 -14.32
CA THR A 195 -7.59 -20.98 -13.16
C THR A 195 -6.87 -19.95 -12.30
N LEU A 196 -5.57 -20.18 -12.01
CA LEU A 196 -4.73 -19.21 -11.30
C LEU A 196 -4.64 -17.88 -12.08
N GLY A 197 -4.52 -17.96 -13.41
CA GLY A 197 -4.50 -16.79 -14.28
C GLY A 197 -5.78 -15.97 -14.20
N LEU A 198 -6.95 -16.60 -14.28
CA LEU A 198 -8.26 -15.92 -14.18
C LEU A 198 -8.44 -15.22 -12.83
N LEU A 199 -8.04 -15.86 -11.73
CA LEU A 199 -8.08 -15.23 -10.40
C LEU A 199 -7.10 -14.06 -10.31
N ALA A 200 -5.88 -14.23 -10.83
CA ALA A 200 -4.87 -13.17 -10.86
C ALA A 200 -5.33 -11.95 -11.68
N ASP A 201 -5.98 -12.18 -12.83
CA ASP A 201 -6.49 -11.10 -13.69
C ASP A 201 -7.63 -10.33 -13.04
N ALA A 202 -8.45 -11.00 -12.20
CA ALA A 202 -9.51 -10.36 -11.43
C ALA A 202 -8.98 -9.51 -10.27
N ALA A 203 -7.74 -9.72 -9.81
CA ALA A 203 -7.20 -9.08 -8.60
C ALA A 203 -7.24 -7.55 -8.68
N SER A 204 -6.64 -6.97 -9.71
CA SER A 204 -6.54 -5.52 -9.86
C SER A 204 -7.91 -4.84 -10.04
N PRO A 205 -8.77 -5.23 -11.00
CA PRO A 205 -10.04 -4.54 -11.21
C PRO A 205 -10.98 -4.66 -10.00
N VAL A 206 -11.07 -5.83 -9.36
CA VAL A 206 -11.92 -6.00 -8.18
C VAL A 206 -11.36 -5.25 -6.99
N ALA A 207 -10.04 -5.23 -6.79
CA ALA A 207 -9.41 -4.48 -5.71
C ALA A 207 -9.64 -2.98 -5.85
N LEU A 208 -9.42 -2.40 -7.03
CA LEU A 208 -9.61 -0.98 -7.29
C LEU A 208 -11.07 -0.55 -7.10
N PHE A 209 -12.00 -1.34 -7.62
CA PHE A 209 -13.43 -1.13 -7.39
C PHE A 209 -13.77 -1.20 -5.89
N THR A 210 -13.24 -2.19 -5.17
CA THR A 210 -13.44 -2.35 -3.73
C THR A 210 -12.86 -1.18 -2.94
N ILE A 211 -11.68 -0.65 -3.33
CA ILE A 211 -11.11 0.57 -2.72
C ILE A 211 -12.10 1.72 -2.83
N GLY A 212 -12.66 1.96 -4.00
CA GLY A 212 -13.68 2.98 -4.21
C GLY A 212 -14.90 2.79 -3.30
N ALA A 213 -15.39 1.56 -3.20
CA ALA A 213 -16.50 1.21 -2.32
C ALA A 213 -16.19 1.46 -0.84
N VAL A 214 -14.99 1.10 -0.36
CA VAL A 214 -14.53 1.38 1.01
C VAL A 214 -14.47 2.88 1.27
N LEU A 215 -13.96 3.67 0.34
CA LEU A 215 -13.90 5.13 0.45
C LEU A 215 -15.31 5.74 0.55
N ALA A 216 -16.26 5.29 -0.27
CA ALA A 216 -17.66 5.74 -0.19
C ALA A 216 -18.31 5.35 1.15
N ARG A 217 -18.09 4.11 1.64
CA ARG A 217 -18.56 3.66 2.96
C ARG A 217 -18.04 4.57 4.06
N SER A 218 -16.76 4.92 4.04
CA SER A 218 -16.15 5.80 5.04
C SER A 218 -16.76 7.19 5.00
N ALA A 219 -17.01 7.74 3.80
CA ALA A 219 -17.67 9.04 3.62
C ALA A 219 -19.13 9.03 4.12
N LEU A 220 -19.89 7.97 3.84
CA LEU A 220 -21.28 7.82 4.28
C LEU A 220 -21.38 7.68 5.80
N ARG A 221 -20.51 6.89 6.43
CA ARG A 221 -20.46 6.76 7.89
C ARG A 221 -20.11 8.07 8.58
N ALA A 222 -19.21 8.86 8.01
CA ALA A 222 -18.89 10.19 8.53
C ALA A 222 -20.08 11.15 8.49
N GLN A 223 -21.00 10.98 7.53
CA GLN A 223 -22.24 11.77 7.41
C GLN A 223 -23.35 11.29 8.36
N SER A 224 -23.46 10.00 8.64
CA SER A 224 -24.51 9.43 9.48
C SER A 224 -24.24 9.52 10.99
N SER A 225 -23.01 9.79 11.42
CA SER A 225 -22.66 10.02 12.83
C SER A 225 -23.19 11.37 13.38
N ASP A 226 -23.97 12.11 12.60
CA ASP A 226 -24.46 13.47 12.87
C ASP A 226 -25.78 13.53 13.68
N SER A 227 -26.18 12.43 14.32
CA SER A 227 -27.38 12.42 15.15
C SER A 227 -27.05 12.72 16.62
N GLY A 228 -26.93 14.01 16.98
CA GLY A 228 -27.08 14.44 18.36
C GLY A 228 -26.00 15.28 19.03
N THR A 229 -24.77 15.25 18.59
CA THR A 229 -23.70 16.20 18.94
C THR A 229 -22.92 16.48 17.67
N LEU A 230 -22.83 17.77 17.27
CA LEU A 230 -22.07 18.19 16.08
C LEU A 230 -20.70 17.47 16.10
N PRO A 231 -20.39 16.57 15.15
CA PRO A 231 -19.06 15.98 15.09
C PRO A 231 -18.12 17.15 14.84
N LYS A 232 -17.25 17.42 15.78
CA LYS A 232 -16.23 18.46 15.63
C LYS A 232 -15.48 18.13 14.36
N ALA A 233 -15.72 18.90 13.28
CA ALA A 233 -15.13 18.66 11.99
C ALA A 233 -13.63 18.46 12.19
N MET A 234 -13.11 17.28 11.80
CA MET A 234 -11.69 16.98 11.99
C MET A 234 -10.88 18.07 11.28
N PRO A 235 -9.97 18.76 11.97
CA PRO A 235 -9.19 19.84 11.37
C PRO A 235 -8.40 19.33 10.18
N LEU A 236 -8.38 20.06 9.08
CA LEU A 236 -7.59 19.73 7.88
C LEU A 236 -6.12 19.47 8.20
N ARG A 237 -5.58 20.19 9.17
CA ARG A 237 -4.20 20.04 9.67
C ARG A 237 -3.86 18.65 10.22
N ASP A 238 -4.85 17.84 10.57
CA ASP A 238 -4.63 16.52 11.17
C ASP A 238 -4.46 15.42 10.12
N TYR A 239 -4.86 15.64 8.86
CA TYR A 239 -4.77 14.64 7.80
C TYR A 239 -4.19 15.14 6.47
N VAL A 240 -4.40 16.40 6.08
CA VAL A 240 -3.90 16.93 4.80
C VAL A 240 -2.37 16.89 4.70
N PRO A 241 -1.59 17.33 5.72
CA PRO A 241 -0.13 17.26 5.64
C PRO A 241 0.38 15.83 5.42
N ILE A 242 -0.26 14.82 6.01
CA ILE A 242 0.14 13.43 5.86
C ILE A 242 -0.06 12.94 4.42
N ALA A 243 -1.17 13.33 3.78
CA ALA A 243 -1.40 13.03 2.38
C ALA A 243 -0.33 13.68 1.47
N PHE A 244 0.08 14.92 1.76
CA PHE A 244 1.18 15.59 1.04
C PHE A 244 2.53 14.91 1.29
N ILE A 245 2.84 14.54 2.54
CA ILE A 245 4.03 13.77 2.88
C ILE A 245 4.05 12.48 2.05
N LYS A 246 2.92 11.77 1.99
CA LYS A 246 2.80 10.54 1.20
C LYS A 246 3.06 10.75 -0.27
N LEU A 247 2.45 11.75 -0.87
CA LEU A 247 2.45 11.91 -2.33
C LEU A 247 3.68 12.63 -2.88
N LEU A 248 4.35 13.45 -2.06
CA LEU A 248 5.48 14.27 -2.50
C LEU A 248 6.76 13.93 -1.75
N LEU A 249 6.74 13.96 -0.40
CA LEU A 249 7.96 13.74 0.38
C LEU A 249 8.47 12.31 0.25
N HIS A 250 7.58 11.31 0.31
CA HIS A 250 7.97 9.90 0.22
C HIS A 250 8.71 9.58 -1.09
N PRO A 251 8.17 9.85 -2.29
CA PRO A 251 8.89 9.57 -3.54
C PRO A 251 10.18 10.40 -3.69
N VAL A 252 10.18 11.66 -3.26
CA VAL A 252 11.39 12.50 -3.29
C VAL A 252 12.45 11.94 -2.35
N LEU A 253 12.09 11.49 -1.14
CA LEU A 253 13.00 10.86 -0.19
C LEU A 253 13.64 9.60 -0.80
N VAL A 254 12.84 8.70 -1.39
CA VAL A 254 13.32 7.48 -2.03
C VAL A 254 14.27 7.80 -3.18
N LEU A 255 13.93 8.78 -4.03
CA LEU A 255 14.79 9.20 -5.15
C LEU A 255 16.11 9.78 -4.66
N LEU A 256 16.08 10.69 -3.68
CA LEU A 256 17.29 11.34 -3.16
C LEU A 256 18.20 10.36 -2.43
N VAL A 257 17.64 9.51 -1.56
CA VAL A 257 18.44 8.51 -0.83
C VAL A 257 19.01 7.48 -1.80
N GLY A 258 18.22 7.00 -2.76
CA GLY A 258 18.67 6.04 -3.75
C GLY A 258 19.77 6.60 -4.66
N THR A 259 19.62 7.83 -5.15
CA THR A 259 20.67 8.48 -5.96
C THR A 259 21.93 8.75 -5.15
N ALA A 260 21.82 9.19 -3.89
CA ALA A 260 22.97 9.36 -3.01
C ALA A 260 23.67 8.02 -2.74
N ALA A 261 22.92 6.95 -2.47
CA ALA A 261 23.49 5.61 -2.27
C ALA A 261 24.28 5.15 -3.51
N MET A 262 23.75 5.36 -4.72
CA MET A 262 24.45 5.05 -5.96
C MET A 262 25.74 5.85 -6.12
N GLN A 263 25.73 7.16 -5.77
CA GLN A 263 26.94 8.01 -5.77
C GLN A 263 28.00 7.53 -4.79
N TRP A 264 27.61 6.92 -3.67
CA TRP A 264 28.51 6.33 -2.67
C TRP A 264 28.93 4.91 -3.04
N GLY A 265 28.64 4.43 -4.25
CA GLY A 265 29.08 3.14 -4.77
C GLY A 265 28.18 1.94 -4.43
N VAL A 266 26.98 2.17 -3.86
CA VAL A 266 26.01 1.10 -3.66
C VAL A 266 25.43 0.68 -5.02
N ARG A 267 25.48 -0.61 -5.31
CA ARG A 267 25.03 -1.17 -6.60
C ARG A 267 23.51 -1.31 -6.61
N ILE A 268 22.81 -0.23 -6.97
CA ILE A 268 21.37 -0.22 -7.21
C ILE A 268 21.16 -0.02 -8.71
N ASP A 269 20.30 -0.85 -9.31
CA ASP A 269 19.91 -0.67 -10.71
C ASP A 269 19.08 0.62 -10.86
N PRO A 270 19.44 1.55 -11.80
CA PRO A 270 18.68 2.78 -12.03
C PRO A 270 17.21 2.54 -12.35
N PHE A 271 16.89 1.47 -13.10
CA PHE A 271 15.51 1.10 -13.39
C PHE A 271 14.77 0.66 -12.12
N ALA A 272 15.41 -0.14 -11.27
CA ALA A 272 14.82 -0.55 -10.00
C ALA A 272 14.57 0.65 -9.07
N LEU A 273 15.50 1.63 -9.00
CA LEU A 273 15.31 2.87 -8.26
C LEU A 273 14.12 3.68 -8.79
N MET A 274 13.99 3.81 -10.12
CA MET A 274 12.84 4.47 -10.75
C MET A 274 11.53 3.76 -10.34
N VAL A 275 11.49 2.43 -10.40
CA VAL A 275 10.30 1.65 -10.02
C VAL A 275 9.91 1.89 -8.57
N VAL A 276 10.83 1.78 -7.60
CA VAL A 276 10.47 1.98 -6.18
C VAL A 276 10.16 3.45 -5.85
N THR A 277 10.71 4.40 -6.60
CA THR A 277 10.33 5.81 -6.51
C THR A 277 8.87 6.01 -6.96
N LEU A 278 8.48 5.38 -8.07
CA LEU A 278 7.09 5.40 -8.54
C LEU A 278 6.15 4.62 -7.59
N VAL A 279 6.62 3.54 -6.98
CA VAL A 279 5.90 2.87 -5.88
C VAL A 279 5.64 3.84 -4.73
N ALA A 280 6.65 4.59 -4.30
CA ALA A 280 6.50 5.58 -3.25
C ALA A 280 5.52 6.71 -3.63
N ALA A 281 5.38 7.04 -4.92
CA ALA A 281 4.43 8.04 -5.43
C ALA A 281 2.98 7.54 -5.53
N LEU A 282 2.72 6.24 -5.34
CA LEU A 282 1.35 5.70 -5.29
C LEU A 282 0.56 6.25 -4.09
N PRO A 283 -0.78 6.24 -4.15
CA PRO A 283 -1.60 6.59 -2.99
C PRO A 283 -1.38 5.63 -1.82
N SER A 284 -1.86 6.02 -0.67
CA SER A 284 -1.81 5.18 0.54
C SER A 284 -2.59 3.88 0.36
N ALA A 285 -2.09 2.80 0.95
CA ALA A 285 -2.74 1.50 0.91
C ALA A 285 -4.06 1.49 1.71
N SER A 286 -5.13 1.00 1.09
CA SER A 286 -6.47 0.96 1.70
C SER A 286 -6.59 -0.02 2.88
N ASN A 287 -5.77 -1.08 2.92
CA ASN A 287 -5.74 -2.04 4.01
C ASN A 287 -5.27 -1.43 5.35
N VAL A 288 -4.60 -0.29 5.34
CA VAL A 288 -4.22 0.44 6.57
C VAL A 288 -5.45 0.87 7.36
N ALA A 289 -6.58 1.18 6.70
CA ALA A 289 -7.83 1.49 7.39
C ALA A 289 -8.36 0.30 8.21
N LEU A 290 -8.26 -0.92 7.68
CA LEU A 290 -8.66 -2.15 8.40
C LEU A 290 -7.72 -2.43 9.59
N LEU A 291 -6.43 -2.17 9.42
CA LEU A 291 -5.47 -2.28 10.50
C LEU A 291 -5.75 -1.25 11.60
N SER A 292 -6.02 0.00 11.24
CA SER A 292 -6.32 1.05 12.21
C SER A 292 -7.57 0.72 13.05
N GLU A 293 -8.63 0.17 12.42
CA GLU A 293 -9.83 -0.30 13.10
C GLU A 293 -9.50 -1.44 14.09
N ARG A 294 -8.72 -2.43 13.64
CA ARG A 294 -8.32 -3.58 14.46
C ARG A 294 -7.49 -3.18 15.69
N PHE A 295 -6.67 -2.16 15.56
CA PHE A 295 -5.76 -1.70 16.62
C PHE A 295 -6.29 -0.48 17.39
N GLY A 296 -7.53 -0.04 17.13
CA GLY A 296 -8.21 1.02 17.86
C GLY A 296 -7.64 2.42 17.62
N ALA A 297 -7.05 2.66 16.44
CA ALA A 297 -6.64 3.99 16.01
C ALA A 297 -7.79 4.76 15.36
N ASP A 298 -7.64 6.08 15.17
CA ASP A 298 -8.64 6.92 14.50
C ASP A 298 -8.78 6.54 13.02
N THR A 299 -9.66 5.56 12.77
CA THR A 299 -9.98 5.07 11.42
C THR A 299 -10.57 6.16 10.52
N GLY A 300 -11.29 7.13 11.10
CA GLY A 300 -11.84 8.26 10.36
C GLY A 300 -10.74 9.16 9.78
N ARG A 301 -9.69 9.43 10.56
CA ARG A 301 -8.49 10.16 10.10
C ARG A 301 -7.77 9.39 9.00
N ILE A 302 -7.51 8.11 9.22
CA ILE A 302 -6.82 7.25 8.24
C ILE A 302 -7.60 7.18 6.91
N ALA A 303 -8.92 6.98 6.96
CA ALA A 303 -9.77 6.94 5.78
C ALA A 303 -9.72 8.25 4.96
N ARG A 304 -9.67 9.41 5.63
CA ARG A 304 -9.54 10.72 4.95
C ARG A 304 -8.19 10.89 4.27
N ILE A 305 -7.09 10.42 4.89
CA ILE A 305 -5.76 10.44 4.28
C ILE A 305 -5.74 9.55 3.04
N ILE A 306 -6.31 8.34 3.12
CA ILE A 306 -6.40 7.41 2.00
C ILE A 306 -7.22 8.02 0.86
N LEU A 307 -8.39 8.60 1.17
CA LEU A 307 -9.25 9.25 0.17
C LEU A 307 -8.53 10.39 -0.53
N LEU A 308 -7.93 11.31 0.24
CA LEU A 308 -7.24 12.47 -0.30
C LEU A 308 -6.03 12.06 -1.14
N SER A 309 -5.21 11.14 -0.62
CA SER A 309 -4.04 10.64 -1.36
C SER A 309 -4.45 9.91 -2.63
N THR A 310 -5.56 9.14 -2.62
CA THR A 310 -6.05 8.44 -3.82
C THR A 310 -6.56 9.43 -4.87
N ALA A 311 -7.32 10.44 -4.46
CA ALA A 311 -7.84 11.45 -5.39
C ALA A 311 -6.70 12.30 -6.01
N ALA A 312 -5.72 12.72 -5.20
CA ALA A 312 -4.63 13.56 -5.67
C ALA A 312 -3.56 12.76 -6.44
N ALA A 313 -3.41 11.45 -6.18
CA ALA A 313 -2.42 10.61 -6.82
C ALA A 313 -2.59 10.54 -8.35
N PHE A 314 -3.79 10.71 -8.88
CA PHE A 314 -4.00 10.76 -10.34
C PHE A 314 -3.09 11.80 -11.01
N LEU A 315 -2.94 12.97 -10.40
CA LEU A 315 -2.10 14.04 -10.93
C LEU A 315 -0.65 13.89 -10.49
N THR A 316 -0.40 13.66 -9.20
CA THR A 316 0.97 13.62 -8.64
C THR A 316 1.75 12.42 -9.18
N PHE A 317 1.16 11.24 -9.23
CA PHE A 317 1.78 10.05 -9.80
C PHE A 317 2.09 10.23 -11.29
N SER A 318 1.11 10.75 -12.07
CA SER A 318 1.32 11.03 -13.49
C SER A 318 2.45 12.06 -13.73
N GLY A 319 2.57 13.03 -12.82
CA GLY A 319 3.69 14.00 -12.82
C GLY A 319 5.04 13.32 -12.57
N PHE A 320 5.15 12.45 -11.55
CA PHE A 320 6.38 11.69 -11.30
C PHE A 320 6.74 10.77 -12.47
N VAL A 321 5.77 10.09 -13.08
CA VAL A 321 6.02 9.26 -14.28
C VAL A 321 6.57 10.12 -15.42
N ALA A 322 6.01 11.32 -15.64
CA ALA A 322 6.46 12.22 -16.69
C ALA A 322 7.90 12.71 -16.46
N VAL A 323 8.27 13.02 -15.22
CA VAL A 323 9.62 13.50 -14.86
C VAL A 323 10.66 12.38 -14.92
N LEU A 324 10.30 11.16 -14.50
CA LEU A 324 11.26 10.04 -14.43
C LEU A 324 11.43 9.28 -15.76
N ARG A 325 10.51 9.44 -16.71
CA ARG A 325 10.58 8.82 -18.04
C ARG A 325 11.02 9.78 -19.14
N GLY A 326 10.95 11.09 -18.87
CA GLY A 326 11.36 12.15 -19.83
C GLY A 326 12.81 12.36 -19.79
#